data_67d233e728aed3e0d2e531b2763cf1e4
#
_entry.id   67d233e728aed3e0d2e531b2763cf1e4
#
_cell.length_a   1.000
_cell.length_b   1.000
_cell.length_c   1.000
_cell.angle_alpha   90.00
_cell.angle_beta   90.00
_cell.angle_gamma   90.00
#
_symmetry.space_group_name_H-M   'P 1'
#
loop_
_entity.id
_entity.type
_entity.pdbx_description
1 polymer ?
#
loop_
_entity_poly.entity_id
_entity_poly.type
_entity_poly.pdbx_seq_one_letter_code
_entity_poly.pdbx_strand_id
1 'polypeptide(L)'
;MRNIALKLMYNGTAYHGWQVQKNAVTVCGTLEKAIADICGGPVHLTGCGRTDAGVHAEHYIANFRTESRIPMDRLPFAVNTHTPEDIAVKEAFEVAEDFNAIGSCIKKEYTYRIYNSRFKNPFYVNRAYFDPKHLDEEFLNRAAGMFVGTHDFAAVRSVGTETKSTVRTIYYCDVTRNGDLLELKVCANGFLYNMVRAITGTVLYAAEGKFTPEDIPGILERGDRTAAGPTVPPGGLYLTRLWYEDERLNG
;
A
#
# COMPACT_ATOMS: atom_id res chain seq x y z
N MET A 1 26.41 15.33 4.96
CA MET A 1 25.67 14.10 4.58
C MET A 1 24.40 14.53 3.87
N ARG A 2 24.12 14.00 2.67
CA ARG A 2 22.94 14.34 1.87
C ARG A 2 21.77 13.48 2.31
N ASN A 3 20.54 14.02 2.35
CA ASN A 3 19.32 13.26 2.50
C ASN A 3 18.69 13.08 1.12
N ILE A 4 18.52 11.84 0.67
CA ILE A 4 18.08 11.51 -0.68
C ILE A 4 16.77 10.74 -0.59
N ALA A 5 15.73 11.24 -1.24
CA ALA A 5 14.47 10.53 -1.45
C ALA A 5 14.50 9.78 -2.78
N LEU A 6 14.04 8.55 -2.76
CA LEU A 6 13.85 7.69 -3.93
C LEU A 6 12.38 7.52 -4.20
N LYS A 7 11.96 7.74 -5.44
CA LYS A 7 10.66 7.36 -5.97
C LYS A 7 10.80 6.01 -6.65
N LEU A 8 10.10 5.01 -6.15
CA LEU A 8 10.27 3.63 -6.59
C LEU A 8 8.94 2.87 -6.70
N MET A 9 8.97 1.73 -7.36
CA MET A 9 7.88 0.79 -7.50
C MET A 9 8.38 -0.63 -7.31
N TYR A 10 7.49 -1.53 -6.88
CA TYR A 10 7.84 -2.95 -6.75
C TYR A 10 6.63 -3.88 -6.85
N ASN A 11 6.89 -5.07 -7.39
CA ASN A 11 6.00 -6.22 -7.29
C ASN A 11 6.37 -6.99 -6.01
N GLY A 12 5.48 -6.96 -5.01
CA GLY A 12 5.74 -7.54 -3.69
C GLY A 12 5.61 -9.05 -3.59
N THR A 13 5.25 -9.75 -4.68
CA THR A 13 4.94 -11.20 -4.67
C THR A 13 6.04 -12.07 -4.04
N ALA A 14 7.31 -11.74 -4.31
CA ALA A 14 8.47 -12.49 -3.82
C ALA A 14 8.98 -12.03 -2.45
N TYR A 15 8.35 -11.03 -1.83
CA TYR A 15 8.86 -10.37 -0.62
C TYR A 15 7.94 -10.56 0.59
N HIS A 16 8.57 -10.66 1.75
CA HIS A 16 7.88 -10.66 3.05
C HIS A 16 7.59 -9.21 3.53
N GLY A 17 7.11 -8.38 2.58
CA GLY A 17 6.80 -6.97 2.80
C GLY A 17 8.01 -6.05 2.72
N TRP A 18 7.77 -4.80 3.16
CA TRP A 18 8.80 -3.76 3.13
C TRP A 18 9.89 -3.95 4.18
N GLN A 19 9.51 -4.10 5.44
CA GLN A 19 10.42 -3.99 6.59
C GLN A 19 11.43 -5.13 6.66
N VAL A 20 12.72 -4.80 6.86
CA VAL A 20 13.81 -5.77 7.07
C VAL A 20 13.47 -6.75 8.19
N GLN A 21 13.68 -8.04 7.94
CA GLN A 21 13.48 -9.16 8.86
C GLN A 21 14.66 -10.11 8.79
N LYS A 22 14.99 -10.76 9.94
CA LYS A 22 16.18 -11.62 10.04
C LYS A 22 16.22 -12.81 9.08
N ASN A 23 15.04 -13.41 8.81
CA ASN A 23 14.93 -14.68 8.10
C ASN A 23 14.04 -14.59 6.85
N ALA A 24 13.91 -13.41 6.24
CA ALA A 24 13.06 -13.23 5.08
C ALA A 24 13.62 -12.19 4.12
N VAL A 25 13.42 -12.41 2.82
CA VAL A 25 13.74 -11.43 1.79
C VAL A 25 12.67 -10.34 1.82
N THR A 26 13.09 -9.07 1.89
CA THR A 26 12.23 -7.90 2.00
C THR A 26 12.64 -6.83 1.00
N VAL A 27 11.71 -5.98 0.57
CA VAL A 27 11.99 -4.91 -0.39
C VAL A 27 13.06 -3.96 0.14
N CYS A 28 12.93 -3.52 1.40
CA CYS A 28 13.87 -2.62 2.05
C CYS A 28 15.29 -3.23 2.12
N GLY A 29 15.42 -4.48 2.56
CA GLY A 29 16.72 -5.14 2.67
C GLY A 29 17.40 -5.34 1.32
N THR A 30 16.64 -5.64 0.25
CA THR A 30 17.15 -5.73 -1.11
C THR A 30 17.67 -4.38 -1.60
N LEU A 31 16.92 -3.30 -1.37
CA LEU A 31 17.32 -1.95 -1.74
C LEU A 31 18.52 -1.45 -0.92
N GLU A 32 18.55 -1.67 0.39
CA GLU A 32 19.67 -1.29 1.26
C GLU A 32 20.97 -1.92 0.78
N LYS A 33 20.94 -3.21 0.40
CA LYS A 33 22.08 -3.90 -0.17
C LYS A 33 22.52 -3.25 -1.49
N ALA A 34 21.61 -3.07 -2.44
CA ALA A 34 21.91 -2.46 -3.75
C ALA A 34 22.51 -1.05 -3.60
N ILE A 35 21.97 -0.23 -2.71
CA ILE A 35 22.46 1.13 -2.48
C ILE A 35 23.82 1.10 -1.75
N ALA A 36 24.03 0.20 -0.80
CA ALA A 36 25.30 0.06 -0.10
C ALA A 36 26.44 -0.30 -1.07
N ASP A 37 26.18 -1.19 -2.04
CA ASP A 37 27.15 -1.60 -3.05
C ASP A 37 27.61 -0.42 -3.92
N ILE A 38 26.71 0.51 -4.27
CA ILE A 38 27.03 1.67 -5.13
C ILE A 38 27.51 2.90 -4.35
N CYS A 39 27.10 3.06 -3.08
CA CYS A 39 27.50 4.20 -2.25
C CYS A 39 28.79 3.94 -1.46
N GLY A 40 29.30 2.70 -1.45
CA GLY A 40 30.54 2.34 -0.78
C GLY A 40 30.41 2.15 0.74
N GLY A 41 29.20 1.89 1.26
CA GLY A 41 28.99 1.63 2.68
C GLY A 41 27.53 1.40 3.03
N PRO A 42 27.24 0.89 4.24
CA PRO A 42 25.90 0.57 4.67
C PRO A 42 24.99 1.81 4.69
N VAL A 43 23.76 1.63 4.26
CA VAL A 43 22.69 2.66 4.31
C VAL A 43 21.50 2.12 5.08
N HIS A 44 20.70 3.03 5.61
CA HIS A 44 19.43 2.71 6.24
C HIS A 44 18.31 3.46 5.53
N LEU A 45 17.33 2.72 5.00
CA LEU A 45 16.18 3.28 4.30
C LEU A 45 15.01 3.49 5.27
N THR A 46 14.47 4.69 5.24
CA THR A 46 13.18 5.01 5.84
C THR A 46 12.11 5.06 4.76
N GLY A 47 11.16 4.09 4.78
CA GLY A 47 10.06 4.06 3.81
C GLY A 47 8.85 4.85 4.27
N CYS A 48 7.99 5.25 3.33
CA CYS A 48 6.74 5.98 3.61
C CYS A 48 5.72 5.20 4.46
N GLY A 49 5.89 3.92 4.62
CA GLY A 49 5.04 3.05 5.43
C GLY A 49 5.41 1.58 5.23
N ARG A 50 4.92 0.73 6.11
CA ARG A 50 5.09 -0.72 5.96
C ARG A 50 4.05 -1.25 4.98
N THR A 51 4.46 -2.16 4.09
CA THR A 51 3.56 -3.01 3.32
C THR A 51 3.74 -4.45 3.79
N ASP A 52 2.65 -5.21 3.78
CA ASP A 52 2.65 -6.62 4.18
C ASP A 52 3.30 -7.52 3.11
N ALA A 53 3.58 -8.77 3.48
CA ALA A 53 4.05 -9.78 2.53
C ALA A 53 3.08 -9.90 1.34
N GLY A 54 3.60 -9.87 0.11
CA GLY A 54 2.84 -9.97 -1.13
C GLY A 54 2.13 -8.69 -1.58
N VAL A 55 2.21 -7.59 -0.84
CA VAL A 55 1.62 -6.29 -1.22
C VAL A 55 2.56 -5.54 -2.15
N HIS A 56 2.01 -4.90 -3.17
CA HIS A 56 2.73 -4.17 -4.21
C HIS A 56 2.77 -2.66 -3.93
N ALA A 57 3.63 -1.95 -4.66
CA ALA A 57 3.59 -0.49 -4.74
C ALA A 57 3.86 -0.03 -6.17
N GLU A 58 3.01 0.84 -6.69
CA GLU A 58 3.19 1.54 -7.96
C GLU A 58 3.83 2.91 -7.74
N HIS A 59 3.66 3.44 -6.54
CA HIS A 59 4.30 4.67 -6.08
C HIS A 59 4.74 4.51 -4.63
N TYR A 60 6.04 4.53 -4.38
CA TYR A 60 6.62 4.39 -3.05
C TYR A 60 7.77 5.38 -2.87
N ILE A 61 7.81 6.04 -1.72
CA ILE A 61 8.90 6.94 -1.36
C ILE A 61 9.68 6.34 -0.20
N ALA A 62 10.99 6.30 -0.36
CA ALA A 62 11.92 6.00 0.73
C ALA A 62 13.05 7.01 0.73
N ASN A 63 13.59 7.36 1.89
CA ASN A 63 14.75 8.23 1.97
C ASN A 63 15.89 7.59 2.78
N PHE A 64 17.12 8.03 2.47
CA PHE A 64 18.32 7.60 3.16
C PHE A 64 19.36 8.71 3.17
N ARG A 65 20.35 8.58 4.04
CA ARG A 65 21.45 9.52 4.16
C ARG A 65 22.75 8.92 3.62
N THR A 66 23.51 9.71 2.85
CA THR A 66 24.77 9.27 2.27
C THR A 66 25.74 10.43 2.07
N GLU A 67 27.03 10.12 1.98
CA GLU A 67 28.08 11.05 1.54
C GLU A 67 28.45 10.86 0.07
N SER A 68 27.86 9.87 -0.58
CA SER A 68 28.05 9.62 -2.01
C SER A 68 27.76 10.87 -2.83
N ARG A 69 28.61 11.11 -3.85
CA ARG A 69 28.50 12.25 -4.77
C ARG A 69 27.86 11.87 -6.10
N ILE A 70 27.24 10.69 -6.19
CA ILE A 70 26.55 10.25 -7.42
C ILE A 70 25.47 11.30 -7.75
N PRO A 71 25.44 11.82 -9.00
CA PRO A 71 24.41 12.75 -9.45
C PRO A 71 23.01 12.13 -9.35
N MET A 72 22.00 12.95 -9.03
CA MET A 72 20.62 12.46 -8.81
C MET A 72 20.00 11.85 -10.05
N ASP A 73 20.33 12.34 -11.24
CA ASP A 73 19.90 11.79 -12.52
C ASP A 73 20.55 10.44 -12.85
N ARG A 74 21.66 10.09 -12.21
CA ARG A 74 22.39 8.83 -12.40
C ARG A 74 22.08 7.78 -11.36
N LEU A 75 21.67 8.21 -10.17
CA LEU A 75 21.44 7.31 -9.04
C LEU A 75 20.38 6.24 -9.31
N PRO A 76 19.20 6.53 -9.94
CA PRO A 76 18.23 5.50 -10.28
C PRO A 76 18.80 4.40 -11.18
N PHE A 77 19.57 4.77 -12.20
CA PHE A 77 20.22 3.81 -13.10
C PHE A 77 21.20 2.91 -12.34
N ALA A 78 22.05 3.51 -11.49
CA ALA A 78 23.01 2.76 -10.70
C ALA A 78 22.31 1.78 -9.74
N VAL A 79 21.24 2.19 -9.04
CA VAL A 79 20.48 1.30 -8.16
C VAL A 79 19.85 0.17 -8.95
N ASN A 80 19.22 0.48 -10.09
CA ASN A 80 18.52 -0.51 -10.91
C ASN A 80 19.44 -1.57 -11.53
N THR A 81 20.74 -1.33 -11.64
CA THR A 81 21.70 -2.38 -12.06
C THR A 81 22.01 -3.40 -10.95
N HIS A 82 21.61 -3.10 -9.69
CA HIS A 82 21.86 -3.94 -8.51
C HIS A 82 20.56 -4.48 -7.88
N THR A 83 19.39 -4.09 -8.42
CA THR A 83 18.08 -4.60 -7.98
C THR A 83 17.56 -5.65 -8.95
N PRO A 84 16.76 -6.64 -8.48
CA PRO A 84 16.05 -7.56 -9.36
C PRO A 84 14.94 -6.83 -10.13
N GLU A 85 14.40 -7.48 -11.17
CA GLU A 85 13.42 -6.90 -12.11
C GLU A 85 12.07 -6.49 -11.46
N ASP A 86 11.78 -6.99 -10.28
CA ASP A 86 10.57 -6.70 -9.53
C ASP A 86 10.66 -5.48 -8.61
N ILE A 87 11.81 -4.78 -8.59
CA ILE A 87 12.02 -3.48 -7.92
C ILE A 87 12.62 -2.50 -8.92
N ALA A 88 12.03 -1.32 -9.06
CA ALA A 88 12.55 -0.25 -9.90
C ALA A 88 12.55 1.10 -9.19
N VAL A 89 13.70 1.77 -9.16
CA VAL A 89 13.83 3.17 -8.76
C VAL A 89 13.65 4.03 -10.01
N LYS A 90 12.69 4.95 -9.98
CA LYS A 90 12.34 5.82 -11.11
C LYS A 90 13.07 7.15 -11.06
N GLU A 91 13.14 7.74 -9.88
CA GLU A 91 13.69 9.07 -9.67
C GLU A 91 14.38 9.15 -8.30
N ALA A 92 15.33 10.07 -8.19
CA ALA A 92 15.99 10.41 -6.95
C ALA A 92 16.05 11.93 -6.79
N PHE A 93 15.82 12.40 -5.56
CA PHE A 93 15.79 13.82 -5.21
C PHE A 93 16.61 14.08 -3.96
N GLU A 94 17.41 15.13 -3.96
CA GLU A 94 17.91 15.66 -2.71
C GLU A 94 16.80 16.43 -2.01
N VAL A 95 16.55 16.10 -0.76
CA VAL A 95 15.46 16.65 0.07
C VAL A 95 16.01 17.33 1.30
N ALA A 96 15.17 18.06 2.02
CA ALA A 96 15.54 18.74 3.25
C ALA A 96 16.16 17.76 4.28
N GLU A 97 17.05 18.26 5.12
CA GLU A 97 17.78 17.43 6.08
C GLU A 97 16.84 16.71 7.06
N ASP A 98 15.75 17.35 7.45
CA ASP A 98 14.72 16.85 8.36
C ASP A 98 13.64 16.02 7.67
N PHE A 99 13.64 15.91 6.33
CA PHE A 99 12.68 15.09 5.60
C PHE A 99 12.73 13.63 6.05
N ASN A 100 11.54 13.07 6.29
CA ASN A 100 11.35 11.68 6.67
C ASN A 100 10.16 11.12 5.89
N ALA A 101 10.38 10.09 5.07
CA ALA A 101 9.38 9.56 4.14
C ALA A 101 8.06 9.15 4.79
N ILE A 102 8.06 8.68 6.04
CA ILE A 102 6.82 8.35 6.76
C ILE A 102 6.26 9.56 7.52
N GLY A 103 7.12 10.36 8.17
CA GLY A 103 6.71 11.49 9.00
C GLY A 103 6.20 12.68 8.19
N SER A 104 6.77 12.92 7.01
CA SER A 104 6.39 14.01 6.09
C SER A 104 5.22 13.65 5.16
N CYS A 105 4.74 12.41 5.19
CA CYS A 105 3.65 11.98 4.32
C CYS A 105 2.29 12.47 4.86
N ILE A 106 1.57 13.25 4.05
CA ILE A 106 0.30 13.88 4.42
C ILE A 106 -0.86 12.88 4.35
N LYS A 107 -0.96 12.15 3.23
CA LYS A 107 -1.99 11.12 3.00
C LYS A 107 -1.50 10.09 2.00
N LYS A 108 -2.17 8.94 1.98
CA LYS A 108 -1.82 7.79 1.14
C LYS A 108 -3.06 7.22 0.50
N GLU A 109 -2.92 6.72 -0.72
CA GLU A 109 -3.95 5.95 -1.40
C GLU A 109 -3.47 4.52 -1.62
N TYR A 110 -4.34 3.59 -1.35
CA TYR A 110 -4.22 2.20 -1.77
C TYR A 110 -5.32 1.84 -2.75
N THR A 111 -4.98 1.02 -3.73
CA THR A 111 -5.92 0.40 -4.67
C THR A 111 -5.93 -1.10 -4.45
N TYR A 112 -7.11 -1.69 -4.26
CA TYR A 112 -7.28 -3.13 -4.26
C TYR A 112 -7.93 -3.58 -5.56
N ARG A 113 -7.26 -4.47 -6.30
CA ARG A 113 -7.69 -4.99 -7.59
C ARG A 113 -8.42 -6.30 -7.45
N ILE A 114 -9.62 -6.40 -8.05
CA ILE A 114 -10.45 -7.59 -8.11
C ILE A 114 -10.65 -7.94 -9.58
N TYR A 115 -10.18 -9.11 -10.00
CA TYR A 115 -10.47 -9.66 -11.32
C TYR A 115 -11.80 -10.42 -11.25
N ASN A 116 -12.85 -9.80 -11.77
CA ASN A 116 -14.23 -10.23 -11.68
C ASN A 116 -14.69 -10.77 -13.04
N SER A 117 -14.51 -12.06 -13.24
CA SER A 117 -14.81 -12.75 -14.49
C SER A 117 -15.17 -14.22 -14.23
N ARG A 118 -15.92 -14.82 -15.12
CA ARG A 118 -16.30 -16.24 -15.02
C ARG A 118 -15.10 -17.18 -14.93
N PHE A 119 -14.00 -16.85 -15.59
CA PHE A 119 -12.79 -17.66 -15.67
C PHE A 119 -11.58 -16.94 -15.12
N LYS A 120 -10.65 -17.69 -14.49
CA LYS A 120 -9.36 -17.18 -14.05
C LYS A 120 -8.53 -16.67 -15.24
N ASN A 121 -7.75 -15.63 -15.00
CA ASN A 121 -6.76 -15.13 -15.93
C ASN A 121 -5.35 -15.32 -15.32
N PRO A 122 -4.46 -16.13 -15.95
CA PRO A 122 -3.11 -16.39 -15.42
C PRO A 122 -2.26 -15.11 -15.24
N PHE A 123 -2.50 -14.06 -16.03
CA PHE A 123 -1.76 -12.80 -15.94
C PHE A 123 -2.08 -11.97 -14.69
N TYR A 124 -3.19 -12.29 -13.98
CA TYR A 124 -3.58 -11.65 -12.72
C TYR A 124 -3.23 -12.47 -11.46
N VAL A 125 -2.55 -13.61 -11.62
CA VAL A 125 -2.08 -14.40 -10.47
C VAL A 125 -1.16 -13.55 -9.59
N ASN A 126 -1.47 -13.46 -8.29
CA ASN A 126 -0.81 -12.59 -7.31
C ASN A 126 -0.80 -11.08 -7.69
N ARG A 127 -1.71 -10.65 -8.57
CA ARG A 127 -1.84 -9.25 -9.02
C ARG A 127 -3.26 -8.70 -8.89
N ALA A 128 -4.26 -9.59 -8.74
CA ALA A 128 -5.64 -9.25 -8.44
C ALA A 128 -6.30 -10.40 -7.67
N TYR A 129 -7.29 -10.07 -6.88
CA TYR A 129 -8.17 -11.07 -6.26
C TYR A 129 -9.17 -11.58 -7.30
N PHE A 130 -9.22 -12.89 -7.51
CA PHE A 130 -10.18 -13.47 -8.45
C PHE A 130 -11.51 -13.73 -7.75
N ASP A 131 -12.60 -13.17 -8.29
CA ASP A 131 -13.96 -13.50 -7.88
C ASP A 131 -14.83 -13.84 -9.10
N PRO A 132 -15.35 -15.09 -9.21
CA PRO A 132 -16.19 -15.53 -10.33
C PRO A 132 -17.65 -15.10 -10.20
N LYS A 133 -18.10 -14.60 -9.05
CA LYS A 133 -19.47 -14.14 -8.84
C LYS A 133 -19.67 -12.79 -9.50
N HIS A 134 -20.87 -12.54 -10.03
CA HIS A 134 -21.17 -11.20 -10.52
C HIS A 134 -21.17 -10.20 -9.37
N LEU A 135 -20.36 -9.15 -9.51
CA LEU A 135 -20.26 -8.06 -8.56
C LEU A 135 -20.84 -6.79 -9.21
N ASP A 136 -21.82 -6.19 -8.56
CA ASP A 136 -22.42 -4.93 -9.00
C ASP A 136 -21.55 -3.76 -8.53
N GLU A 137 -21.07 -2.94 -9.49
CA GLU A 137 -20.18 -1.81 -9.21
C GLU A 137 -20.85 -0.75 -8.34
N GLU A 138 -22.12 -0.41 -8.62
CA GLU A 138 -22.85 0.63 -7.87
C GLU A 138 -23.07 0.19 -6.42
N PHE A 139 -23.43 -1.09 -6.22
CA PHE A 139 -23.56 -1.65 -4.89
C PHE A 139 -22.23 -1.62 -4.11
N LEU A 140 -21.13 -2.08 -4.73
CA LEU A 140 -19.81 -2.07 -4.11
C LEU A 140 -19.35 -0.63 -3.78
N ASN A 141 -19.61 0.31 -4.69
CA ASN A 141 -19.25 1.72 -4.48
C ASN A 141 -20.05 2.34 -3.33
N ARG A 142 -21.36 2.03 -3.22
CA ARG A 142 -22.17 2.45 -2.07
C ARG A 142 -21.63 1.88 -0.75
N ALA A 143 -21.30 0.60 -0.71
CA ALA A 143 -20.72 -0.04 0.47
C ALA A 143 -19.34 0.56 0.84
N ALA A 144 -18.48 0.80 -0.15
CA ALA A 144 -17.17 1.45 0.05
C ALA A 144 -17.33 2.87 0.61
N GLY A 145 -18.29 3.64 0.11
CA GLY A 145 -18.59 4.99 0.58
C GLY A 145 -18.93 5.08 2.07
N MET A 146 -19.44 3.99 2.68
CA MET A 146 -19.76 3.95 4.12
C MET A 146 -18.55 4.03 5.05
N PHE A 147 -17.35 3.86 4.53
CA PHE A 147 -16.09 4.00 5.30
C PHE A 147 -15.54 5.44 5.29
N VAL A 148 -16.10 6.35 4.48
CA VAL A 148 -15.61 7.73 4.37
C VAL A 148 -15.89 8.50 5.65
N GLY A 149 -14.91 9.27 6.10
CA GLY A 149 -14.99 10.08 7.32
C GLY A 149 -13.96 9.69 8.36
N THR A 150 -14.12 10.25 9.56
CA THR A 150 -13.26 9.96 10.71
C THR A 150 -13.97 8.98 11.63
N HIS A 151 -13.41 7.78 11.74
CA HIS A 151 -14.00 6.69 12.53
C HIS A 151 -12.91 5.95 13.32
N ASP A 152 -13.34 5.19 14.33
CA ASP A 152 -12.52 4.13 14.90
C ASP A 152 -12.57 2.90 13.98
N PHE A 153 -11.44 2.55 13.38
CA PHE A 153 -11.32 1.43 12.45
C PHE A 153 -10.88 0.12 13.13
N ALA A 154 -11.11 -0.04 14.44
CA ALA A 154 -10.78 -1.25 15.17
C ALA A 154 -11.43 -2.50 14.55
N ALA A 155 -12.67 -2.41 14.05
CA ALA A 155 -13.41 -3.50 13.40
C ALA A 155 -12.77 -4.00 12.08
N VAL A 156 -11.96 -3.19 11.42
CA VAL A 156 -11.33 -3.54 10.13
C VAL A 156 -9.81 -3.52 10.20
N ARG A 157 -9.24 -3.92 11.34
CA ARG A 157 -7.80 -4.13 11.49
C ARG A 157 -7.50 -5.53 12.00
N SER A 158 -6.28 -6.02 11.74
CA SER A 158 -5.75 -7.20 12.41
C SER A 158 -5.03 -6.79 13.71
N VAL A 159 -5.13 -7.64 14.75
CA VAL A 159 -4.30 -7.54 15.95
C VAL A 159 -2.86 -7.99 15.64
N GLY A 160 -1.88 -7.53 16.42
CA GLY A 160 -0.47 -7.94 16.28
C GLY A 160 0.50 -6.79 16.01
N THR A 161 -0.01 -5.55 15.88
CA THR A 161 0.81 -4.34 15.87
C THR A 161 0.32 -3.36 16.93
N GLU A 162 1.25 -2.82 17.72
CA GLU A 162 0.95 -1.73 18.62
C GLU A 162 0.62 -0.47 17.83
N THR A 163 -0.44 0.22 18.21
CA THR A 163 -0.82 1.53 17.67
C THR A 163 -1.33 2.41 18.80
N LYS A 164 -0.98 3.69 18.76
CA LYS A 164 -1.43 4.68 19.75
C LYS A 164 -2.95 4.99 19.61
N SER A 165 -3.50 4.82 18.42
CA SER A 165 -4.91 5.09 18.12
C SER A 165 -5.36 4.26 16.94
N THR A 166 -6.61 3.81 16.95
CA THR A 166 -7.29 3.14 15.85
C THR A 166 -8.14 4.10 15.01
N VAL A 167 -8.24 5.36 15.43
CA VAL A 167 -8.96 6.40 14.70
C VAL A 167 -8.16 6.83 13.48
N ARG A 168 -8.83 6.85 12.30
CA ARG A 168 -8.27 7.34 11.03
C ARG A 168 -9.31 8.20 10.32
N THR A 169 -8.86 9.00 9.37
CA THR A 169 -9.72 9.74 8.47
C THR A 169 -9.55 9.20 7.07
N ILE A 170 -10.61 8.61 6.50
CA ILE A 170 -10.71 8.24 5.09
C ILE A 170 -11.30 9.41 4.34
N TYR A 171 -10.56 9.93 3.36
CA TYR A 171 -10.98 11.07 2.54
C TYR A 171 -11.90 10.67 1.40
N TYR A 172 -11.66 9.49 0.82
CA TYR A 172 -12.53 8.83 -0.15
C TYR A 172 -12.29 7.31 -0.13
N CYS A 173 -13.33 6.59 -0.46
CA CYS A 173 -13.31 5.15 -0.68
C CYS A 173 -14.32 4.86 -1.77
N ASP A 174 -13.87 4.49 -2.95
CA ASP A 174 -14.69 4.30 -4.14
C ASP A 174 -14.30 3.04 -4.90
N VAL A 175 -15.24 2.54 -5.70
CA VAL A 175 -15.05 1.38 -6.58
C VAL A 175 -15.33 1.79 -8.01
N THR A 176 -14.43 1.42 -8.92
CA THR A 176 -14.59 1.65 -10.36
C THR A 176 -14.35 0.37 -11.12
N ARG A 177 -15.06 0.17 -12.25
CA ARG A 177 -14.92 -0.98 -13.12
C ARG A 177 -14.31 -0.58 -14.47
N ASN A 178 -13.32 -1.37 -14.89
CA ASN A 178 -12.81 -1.30 -16.26
C ASN A 178 -12.78 -2.74 -16.84
N GLY A 179 -13.79 -3.08 -17.63
CA GLY A 179 -13.99 -4.44 -18.11
C GLY A 179 -14.17 -5.44 -16.96
N ASP A 180 -13.33 -6.46 -16.94
CA ASP A 180 -13.33 -7.48 -15.88
C ASP A 180 -12.58 -7.06 -14.60
N LEU A 181 -11.93 -5.90 -14.59
CA LEU A 181 -11.18 -5.41 -13.45
C LEU A 181 -11.99 -4.39 -12.66
N LEU A 182 -12.18 -4.66 -11.36
CA LEU A 182 -12.69 -3.72 -10.37
C LEU A 182 -11.51 -3.19 -9.55
N GLU A 183 -11.48 -1.90 -9.30
CA GLU A 183 -10.51 -1.24 -8.44
C GLU A 183 -11.24 -0.55 -7.29
N LEU A 184 -11.00 -1.02 -6.05
CA LEU A 184 -11.40 -0.32 -4.84
C LEU A 184 -10.24 0.59 -4.42
N LYS A 185 -10.46 1.90 -4.46
CA LYS A 185 -9.48 2.93 -4.07
C LYS A 185 -9.86 3.51 -2.73
N VAL A 186 -8.89 3.63 -1.84
CA VAL A 186 -9.08 4.23 -0.53
C VAL A 186 -7.92 5.16 -0.20
N CYS A 187 -8.24 6.42 0.14
CA CYS A 187 -7.29 7.43 0.55
C CYS A 187 -7.53 7.84 2.00
N ALA A 188 -6.47 7.83 2.81
CA ALA A 188 -6.55 8.18 4.22
C ALA A 188 -5.29 8.89 4.73
N ASN A 189 -5.39 9.52 5.92
CA ASN A 189 -4.25 10.08 6.66
C ASN A 189 -3.27 9.00 7.17
N GLY A 190 -3.65 7.73 7.11
CA GLY A 190 -2.85 6.57 7.50
C GLY A 190 -3.71 5.33 7.59
N PHE A 191 -3.07 4.17 7.61
CA PHE A 191 -3.75 2.88 7.65
C PHE A 191 -3.27 2.04 8.82
N LEU A 192 -4.18 1.23 9.38
CA LEU A 192 -3.89 0.21 10.37
C LEU A 192 -3.45 -1.09 9.65
N TYR A 193 -2.90 -2.00 10.41
CA TYR A 193 -2.48 -3.30 9.90
C TYR A 193 -3.64 -4.06 9.25
N ASN A 194 -3.48 -4.44 7.99
CA ASN A 194 -4.48 -5.10 7.14
C ASN A 194 -5.77 -4.29 6.87
N MET A 195 -5.85 -3.01 7.24
CA MET A 195 -7.07 -2.22 7.19
C MET A 195 -7.73 -2.21 5.81
N VAL A 196 -7.01 -1.89 4.75
CA VAL A 196 -7.57 -1.84 3.37
C VAL A 196 -8.09 -3.21 2.94
N ARG A 197 -7.36 -4.27 3.24
CA ARG A 197 -7.75 -5.65 2.92
C ARG A 197 -9.02 -6.08 3.67
N ALA A 198 -9.17 -5.65 4.93
CA ALA A 198 -10.38 -5.90 5.71
C ALA A 198 -11.57 -5.05 5.25
N ILE A 199 -11.35 -3.78 4.85
CA ILE A 199 -12.37 -2.93 4.21
C ILE A 199 -12.87 -3.62 2.93
N THR A 200 -11.97 -4.04 2.05
CA THR A 200 -12.33 -4.75 0.81
C THR A 200 -13.13 -6.01 1.09
N GLY A 201 -12.69 -6.83 2.05
CA GLY A 201 -13.43 -8.04 2.43
C GLY A 201 -14.80 -7.73 3.02
N THR A 202 -14.96 -6.61 3.72
CA THR A 202 -16.26 -6.17 4.25
C THR A 202 -17.19 -5.72 3.13
N VAL A 203 -16.69 -4.98 2.14
CA VAL A 203 -17.45 -4.60 0.94
C VAL A 203 -17.91 -5.85 0.17
N LEU A 204 -17.03 -6.84 -0.01
CA LEU A 204 -17.38 -8.09 -0.67
C LEU A 204 -18.40 -8.91 0.13
N TYR A 205 -18.33 -8.93 1.47
CA TYR A 205 -19.32 -9.60 2.32
C TYR A 205 -20.71 -8.96 2.22
N ALA A 206 -20.78 -7.62 2.12
CA ALA A 206 -22.03 -6.95 1.82
C ALA A 206 -22.59 -7.40 0.45
N ALA A 207 -21.75 -7.49 -0.58
CA ALA A 207 -22.14 -7.99 -1.90
C ALA A 207 -22.60 -9.47 -1.88
N GLU A 208 -22.13 -10.27 -0.92
CA GLU A 208 -22.61 -11.64 -0.68
C GLU A 208 -23.92 -11.71 0.13
N GLY A 209 -24.49 -10.55 0.51
CA GLY A 209 -25.73 -10.46 1.28
C GLY A 209 -25.59 -10.85 2.75
N LYS A 210 -24.38 -10.78 3.34
CA LYS A 210 -24.15 -11.04 4.76
C LYS A 210 -24.72 -9.93 5.64
N PHE A 211 -24.72 -8.72 5.15
CA PHE A 211 -25.30 -7.51 5.72
C PHE A 211 -25.48 -6.47 4.60
N THR A 212 -26.18 -5.38 4.87
CA THR A 212 -26.35 -4.30 3.90
C THR A 212 -25.23 -3.25 4.02
N PRO A 213 -25.00 -2.41 3.00
CA PRO A 213 -24.06 -1.29 3.13
C PRO A 213 -24.37 -0.39 4.34
N GLU A 214 -25.63 -0.18 4.66
CA GLU A 214 -26.12 0.66 5.75
C GLU A 214 -25.80 0.11 7.15
N ASP A 215 -25.44 -1.18 7.26
CA ASP A 215 -24.98 -1.80 8.51
C ASP A 215 -23.50 -1.49 8.84
N ILE A 216 -22.71 -1.08 7.84
CA ILE A 216 -21.25 -0.85 7.97
C ILE A 216 -20.92 0.18 9.06
N PRO A 217 -21.58 1.36 9.16
CA PRO A 217 -21.32 2.29 10.26
C PRO A 217 -21.49 1.65 11.64
N GLY A 218 -22.55 0.86 11.83
CA GLY A 218 -22.78 0.15 13.08
C GLY A 218 -21.72 -0.96 13.36
N ILE A 219 -21.12 -1.56 12.32
CA ILE A 219 -19.98 -2.49 12.47
C ILE A 219 -18.76 -1.72 12.99
N LEU A 220 -18.48 -0.53 12.43
CA LEU A 220 -17.36 0.31 12.86
C LEU A 220 -17.55 0.78 14.32
N GLU A 221 -18.74 1.27 14.68
CA GLU A 221 -19.05 1.74 16.04
C GLU A 221 -18.86 0.66 17.10
N ARG A 222 -19.23 -0.58 16.82
CA ARG A 222 -19.03 -1.70 17.74
C ARG A 222 -17.55 -2.08 17.91
N GLY A 223 -16.69 -1.75 16.96
CA GLY A 223 -15.27 -2.10 17.00
C GLY A 223 -14.98 -3.61 16.94
N ASP A 224 -15.98 -4.44 16.66
CA ASP A 224 -15.86 -5.90 16.66
C ASP A 224 -15.36 -6.41 15.30
N ARG A 225 -14.14 -6.95 15.29
CA ARG A 225 -13.51 -7.52 14.09
C ARG A 225 -14.30 -8.68 13.49
N THR A 226 -15.04 -9.42 14.32
CA THR A 226 -15.82 -10.60 13.86
C THR A 226 -17.09 -10.23 13.11
N ALA A 227 -17.58 -9.00 13.29
CA ALA A 227 -18.74 -8.47 12.58
C ALA A 227 -18.40 -7.95 11.17
N ALA A 228 -17.11 -7.69 10.89
CA ALA A 228 -16.64 -7.23 9.59
C ALA A 228 -16.26 -8.42 8.68
N GLY A 229 -16.05 -8.15 7.39
CA GLY A 229 -15.62 -9.15 6.41
C GLY A 229 -14.18 -9.66 6.63
N PRO A 230 -13.77 -10.73 5.94
CA PRO A 230 -12.45 -11.32 6.07
C PRO A 230 -11.36 -10.38 5.54
N THR A 231 -10.12 -10.63 5.96
CA THR A 231 -8.96 -9.98 5.34
C THR A 231 -8.64 -10.68 4.02
N VAL A 232 -8.91 -10.02 2.90
CA VAL A 232 -8.66 -10.57 1.55
C VAL A 232 -7.16 -10.72 1.27
N PRO A 233 -6.75 -11.60 0.32
CA PRO A 233 -5.34 -11.85 0.00
C PRO A 233 -4.54 -10.59 -0.35
N PRO A 234 -3.21 -10.54 -0.07
CA PRO A 234 -2.40 -9.34 -0.29
C PRO A 234 -2.13 -9.02 -1.76
N GLY A 235 -2.11 -10.02 -2.65
CA GLY A 235 -1.71 -9.84 -4.04
C GLY A 235 -2.62 -8.95 -4.90
N GLY A 236 -3.78 -8.53 -4.37
CA GLY A 236 -4.60 -7.52 -5.02
C GLY A 236 -4.30 -6.09 -4.55
N LEU A 237 -3.46 -5.90 -3.51
CA LEU A 237 -3.25 -4.60 -2.87
C LEU A 237 -2.01 -3.89 -3.40
N TYR A 238 -2.20 -2.62 -3.75
CA TYR A 238 -1.16 -1.71 -4.26
C TYR A 238 -1.17 -0.40 -3.48
N LEU A 239 0.00 0.08 -3.04
CA LEU A 239 0.17 1.47 -2.68
C LEU A 239 0.31 2.26 -3.99
N THR A 240 -0.68 3.11 -4.31
CA THR A 240 -0.80 3.75 -5.62
C THR A 240 -0.43 5.22 -5.62
N ARG A 241 -0.72 5.95 -4.53
CA ARG A 241 -0.41 7.38 -4.46
C ARG A 241 0.02 7.81 -3.06
N LEU A 242 0.86 8.83 -3.03
CA LEU A 242 1.35 9.49 -1.83
C LEU A 242 1.29 11.00 -2.04
N TRP A 243 1.07 11.75 -0.95
CA TRP A 243 1.09 13.23 -0.97
C TRP A 243 2.04 13.75 0.09
N TYR A 244 2.92 14.63 -0.36
CA TYR A 244 3.91 15.37 0.41
C TYR A 244 3.77 16.87 0.09
N GLU A 245 4.32 17.74 0.95
CA GLU A 245 4.46 19.17 0.62
C GLU A 245 5.37 19.39 -0.59
N ASP A 246 6.45 18.61 -0.70
CA ASP A 246 7.29 18.57 -1.90
C ASP A 246 6.58 17.82 -3.02
N GLU A 247 5.97 18.57 -3.95
CA GLU A 247 5.17 18.02 -5.05
C GLU A 247 5.94 17.07 -5.98
N ARG A 248 7.30 17.17 -6.02
CA ARG A 248 8.14 16.24 -6.80
C ARG A 248 7.98 14.79 -6.32
N LEU A 249 7.61 14.60 -5.05
CA LEU A 249 7.46 13.30 -4.42
C LEU A 249 6.04 12.72 -4.57
N ASN A 250 5.10 13.49 -5.09
CA ASN A 250 3.71 13.06 -5.29
C ASN A 250 3.59 12.12 -6.50
N GLY A 251 2.53 11.28 -6.47
CA GLY A 251 2.25 10.28 -7.50
C GLY A 251 0.80 10.31 -7.95
#